data_169681f9e3af02fd3304cca4091cf721
#
_entry.id   169681f9e3af02fd3304cca4091cf721
#
_cell.length_a   1.000
_cell.length_b   1.000
_cell.length_c   1.000
_cell.angle_alpha   90.00
_cell.angle_beta   90.00
_cell.angle_gamma   90.00
#
_symmetry.space_group_name_H-M   'P 1'
#
loop_
_entity.id
_entity.type
_entity.pdbx_description
1 polymer ?
#
loop_
_entity_poly.entity_id
_entity_poly.type
_entity_poly.pdbx_seq_one_letter_code
_entity_poly.pdbx_strand_id
1 'polypeptide(L)'
;KASFEMGKARTGALMVLEQSVSLNEYERTGIAIDSLVSSQLILNIFEKNTPLHDGAVILSGDRVRSATCYLPLSDNMTLSKALGTRHRAAVGVSEATDSVTLVVSEETGRVSVAVSGRLKSVKDGDELRDILSVLVKRETENTGRFRIWKGRRRNERKADE
;
A
#
# COMPACT_ATOMS: atom_id res chain seq x y z
N LYS A 1 -4.65 -12.01 -4.33
CA LYS A 1 -4.37 -13.46 -4.27
C LYS A 1 -3.40 -13.74 -3.13
N ALA A 2 -2.14 -13.30 -3.20
CA ALA A 2 -1.12 -13.56 -2.16
C ALA A 2 -1.60 -13.27 -0.72
N SER A 3 -2.29 -12.14 -0.48
CA SER A 3 -2.78 -11.77 0.86
C SER A 3 -3.68 -12.83 1.49
N PHE A 4 -4.57 -13.44 0.72
CA PHE A 4 -5.47 -14.49 1.24
C PHE A 4 -4.77 -15.85 1.36
N GLU A 5 -3.77 -16.13 0.54
CA GLU A 5 -2.90 -17.30 0.71
C GLU A 5 -2.10 -17.18 2.01
N MET A 6 -1.48 -16.02 2.26
CA MET A 6 -0.79 -15.72 3.52
C MET A 6 -1.75 -15.77 4.72
N GLY A 7 -2.99 -15.28 4.56
CA GLY A 7 -4.01 -15.36 5.60
C GLY A 7 -4.34 -16.80 5.99
N LYS A 8 -4.50 -17.70 5.02
CA LYS A 8 -4.72 -19.14 5.26
C LYS A 8 -3.53 -19.80 5.99
N ALA A 9 -2.31 -19.41 5.63
CA ALA A 9 -1.07 -19.88 6.27
C ALA A 9 -0.75 -19.17 7.59
N ARG A 10 -1.52 -18.14 7.98
CA ARG A 10 -1.24 -17.26 9.11
C ARG A 10 0.18 -16.66 9.02
N THR A 11 0.54 -16.23 7.84
CA THR A 11 1.78 -15.49 7.58
C THR A 11 1.47 -14.00 7.66
N GLY A 12 2.08 -13.30 8.62
CA GLY A 12 1.93 -11.86 8.77
C GLY A 12 2.54 -11.12 7.59
N ALA A 13 1.83 -10.11 7.07
CA ALA A 13 2.31 -9.32 5.95
C ALA A 13 1.83 -7.87 6.05
N LEU A 14 2.66 -6.95 5.55
CA LEU A 14 2.36 -5.52 5.48
C LEU A 14 2.82 -4.98 4.13
N MET A 15 1.88 -4.56 3.29
CA MET A 15 2.12 -4.09 1.93
C MET A 15 1.51 -2.71 1.76
N VAL A 16 2.31 -1.73 1.36
CA VAL A 16 1.89 -0.34 1.14
C VAL A 16 1.87 -0.06 -0.35
N LEU A 17 0.72 0.32 -0.86
CA LEU A 17 0.52 0.73 -2.25
C LEU A 17 0.64 2.24 -2.32
N GLU A 18 1.73 2.71 -2.92
CA GLU A 18 1.96 4.13 -3.20
C GLU A 18 0.86 4.67 -4.11
N GLN A 19 0.40 5.87 -3.79
CA GLN A 19 -0.55 6.62 -4.59
C GLN A 19 0.12 7.92 -5.09
N SER A 20 -0.50 9.08 -4.87
CA SER A 20 0.05 10.36 -5.33
C SER A 20 1.20 10.86 -4.46
N VAL A 21 1.18 10.57 -3.17
CA VAL A 21 2.24 10.94 -2.23
C VAL A 21 3.36 9.92 -2.32
N SER A 22 4.58 10.40 -2.62
CA SER A 22 5.76 9.54 -2.72
C SER A 22 6.13 8.89 -1.38
N LEU A 23 6.45 7.61 -1.42
CA LEU A 23 6.90 6.82 -0.27
C LEU A 23 8.44 6.65 -0.21
N ASN A 24 9.19 7.45 -0.98
CA ASN A 24 10.65 7.36 -1.07
C ASN A 24 11.37 7.40 0.29
N GLU A 25 10.84 8.15 1.25
CA GLU A 25 11.44 8.22 2.60
C GLU A 25 11.36 6.87 3.33
N TYR A 26 10.27 6.13 3.13
CA TYR A 26 10.10 4.80 3.71
C TYR A 26 10.87 3.74 2.91
N GLU A 27 10.90 3.83 1.58
CA GLU A 27 11.69 2.93 0.72
C GLU A 27 13.16 2.87 1.12
N ARG A 28 13.75 4.03 1.45
CA ARG A 28 15.16 4.14 1.84
C ARG A 28 15.52 3.44 3.15
N THR A 29 14.53 3.12 3.97
CA THR A 29 14.74 2.38 5.22
C THR A 29 14.87 0.88 5.00
N GLY A 30 14.47 0.39 3.84
CA GLY A 30 14.41 -1.02 3.51
C GLY A 30 15.48 -1.46 2.50
N ILE A 31 15.28 -2.66 1.98
CA ILE A 31 16.13 -3.30 0.96
C ILE A 31 15.46 -3.13 -0.40
N ALA A 32 16.15 -2.51 -1.36
CA ALA A 32 15.66 -2.34 -2.71
C ALA A 32 15.46 -3.69 -3.41
N ILE A 33 14.29 -3.89 -4.00
CA ILE A 33 13.92 -5.10 -4.76
C ILE A 33 13.82 -4.78 -6.24
N ASP A 34 13.09 -3.73 -6.59
CA ASP A 34 12.86 -3.23 -7.95
C ASP A 34 12.47 -4.32 -8.96
N SER A 35 11.43 -5.08 -8.65
CA SER A 35 10.92 -6.19 -9.46
C SER A 35 9.44 -6.05 -9.77
N LEU A 36 8.96 -6.68 -10.84
CA LEU A 36 7.52 -6.77 -11.12
C LEU A 36 6.78 -7.52 -10.00
N VAL A 37 5.59 -7.03 -9.68
CA VAL A 37 4.72 -7.66 -8.69
C VAL A 37 4.22 -9.00 -9.21
N SER A 38 4.42 -10.05 -8.42
CA SER A 38 3.78 -11.34 -8.61
C SER A 38 3.36 -11.95 -7.28
N SER A 39 2.36 -12.83 -7.30
CA SER A 39 1.95 -13.53 -6.08
C SER A 39 3.08 -14.35 -5.49
N GLN A 40 3.89 -14.97 -6.33
CA GLN A 40 5.02 -15.79 -5.93
C GLN A 40 6.10 -14.96 -5.23
N LEU A 41 6.45 -13.78 -5.79
CA LEU A 41 7.42 -12.88 -5.17
C LEU A 41 6.94 -12.40 -3.80
N ILE A 42 5.70 -11.95 -3.69
CA ILE A 42 5.11 -11.49 -2.43
C ILE A 42 5.11 -12.60 -1.38
N LEU A 43 4.72 -13.82 -1.74
CA LEU A 43 4.74 -14.96 -0.83
C LEU A 43 6.15 -15.28 -0.34
N ASN A 44 7.15 -15.25 -1.23
CA ASN A 44 8.56 -15.49 -0.87
C ASN A 44 9.14 -14.37 0.01
N ILE A 45 8.78 -13.10 -0.22
CA ILE A 45 9.23 -11.99 0.64
C ILE A 45 8.75 -12.19 2.07
N PHE A 46 7.47 -12.56 2.28
CA PHE A 46 6.89 -12.73 3.61
C PHE A 46 7.07 -14.13 4.20
N GLU A 47 7.80 -15.02 3.51
CA GLU A 47 8.13 -16.33 4.08
C GLU A 47 8.86 -16.18 5.41
N LYS A 48 8.37 -16.89 6.44
CA LYS A 48 8.90 -16.78 7.82
C LYS A 48 10.40 -17.16 7.87
N ASN A 49 11.11 -16.49 8.75
CA ASN A 49 12.54 -16.70 8.96
C ASN A 49 13.46 -16.40 7.76
N THR A 50 12.96 -15.60 6.80
CA THR A 50 13.79 -15.07 5.70
C THR A 50 14.24 -13.63 6.01
N PRO A 51 15.32 -13.13 5.40
CA PRO A 51 15.78 -11.76 5.65
C PRO A 51 14.81 -10.65 5.26
N LEU A 52 13.82 -10.93 4.41
CA LEU A 52 12.91 -9.92 3.84
C LEU A 52 11.53 -9.86 4.52
N HIS A 53 11.20 -10.80 5.42
CA HIS A 53 9.83 -10.95 5.92
C HIS A 53 9.41 -9.93 6.98
N ASP A 54 10.38 -9.34 7.70
CA ASP A 54 10.09 -8.37 8.74
C ASP A 54 10.04 -6.94 8.16
N GLY A 55 9.04 -6.17 8.57
CA GLY A 55 8.79 -4.82 8.05
C GLY A 55 7.74 -4.79 6.93
N ALA A 56 7.72 -3.68 6.19
CA ALA A 56 6.76 -3.45 5.13
C ALA A 56 7.38 -3.63 3.74
N VAL A 57 6.54 -4.04 2.79
CA VAL A 57 6.83 -4.01 1.36
C VAL A 57 6.16 -2.78 0.74
N ILE A 58 6.92 -2.00 -0.01
CA ILE A 58 6.38 -0.85 -0.75
C ILE A 58 6.19 -1.23 -2.22
N LEU A 59 4.98 -0.98 -2.69
CA LEU A 59 4.54 -1.24 -4.05
C LEU A 59 4.24 0.11 -4.73
N SER A 60 4.76 0.33 -5.93
CA SER A 60 4.47 1.50 -6.75
C SER A 60 4.14 1.04 -8.16
N GLY A 61 2.92 1.34 -8.62
CA GLY A 61 2.40 0.83 -9.89
C GLY A 61 2.40 -0.71 -9.91
N ASP A 62 3.10 -1.29 -10.86
CA ASP A 62 3.26 -2.73 -11.06
C ASP A 62 4.55 -3.31 -10.44
N ARG A 63 5.28 -2.52 -9.63
CA ARG A 63 6.59 -2.91 -9.09
C ARG A 63 6.61 -3.02 -7.57
N VAL A 64 7.34 -4.03 -7.08
CA VAL A 64 7.84 -4.09 -5.71
C VAL A 64 9.08 -3.19 -5.65
N ARG A 65 9.02 -2.08 -4.93
CA ARG A 65 10.12 -1.13 -4.81
C ARG A 65 11.14 -1.59 -3.78
N SER A 66 10.69 -1.87 -2.57
CA SER A 66 11.54 -2.28 -1.46
C SER A 66 10.79 -3.18 -0.48
N ALA A 67 11.53 -3.92 0.33
CA ALA A 67 11.05 -4.75 1.41
C ALA A 67 11.74 -4.36 2.73
N THR A 68 11.30 -4.88 3.86
CA THR A 68 11.81 -4.57 5.21
C THR A 68 11.74 -3.08 5.58
N CYS A 69 10.82 -2.33 4.98
CA CYS A 69 10.70 -0.91 5.24
C CYS A 69 10.08 -0.64 6.61
N TYR A 70 10.57 0.41 7.29
CA TYR A 70 10.01 0.89 8.55
C TYR A 70 8.94 1.94 8.30
N LEU A 71 7.83 1.82 9.02
CA LEU A 71 6.68 2.72 8.92
C LEU A 71 6.36 3.32 10.28
N PRO A 72 5.77 4.53 10.34
CA PRO A 72 5.30 5.12 11.57
C PRO A 72 4.16 4.29 12.17
N LEU A 73 4.15 4.13 13.47
CA LEU A 73 3.04 3.51 14.20
C LEU A 73 2.00 4.56 14.54
N SER A 74 0.71 4.23 14.35
CA SER A 74 -0.38 5.11 14.77
C SER A 74 -0.46 5.20 16.29
N ASP A 75 -0.55 6.44 16.79
CA ASP A 75 -0.80 6.74 18.20
C ASP A 75 -2.29 6.74 18.56
N ASN A 76 -3.16 6.36 17.63
CA ASN A 76 -4.59 6.38 17.82
C ASN A 76 -5.04 5.39 18.90
N MET A 77 -5.46 5.92 20.05
CA MET A 77 -5.89 5.16 21.21
C MET A 77 -7.26 4.47 21.04
N THR A 78 -8.01 4.84 19.99
CA THR A 78 -9.31 4.18 19.68
C THR A 78 -9.14 2.85 18.95
N LEU A 79 -7.94 2.57 18.44
CA LEU A 79 -7.64 1.27 17.84
C LEU A 79 -7.66 0.18 18.92
N SER A 80 -8.23 -0.97 18.56
CA SER A 80 -8.28 -2.12 19.47
C SER A 80 -6.86 -2.49 19.95
N LYS A 81 -6.74 -2.74 21.24
CA LYS A 81 -5.49 -3.21 21.86
C LYS A 81 -5.05 -4.58 21.35
N ALA A 82 -5.98 -5.34 20.78
CA ALA A 82 -5.69 -6.64 20.17
C ALA A 82 -4.99 -6.54 18.80
N LEU A 83 -4.85 -5.32 18.24
CA LEU A 83 -4.13 -5.12 16.98
C LEU A 83 -2.62 -5.09 17.20
N GLY A 84 -1.90 -5.95 16.48
CA GLY A 84 -0.45 -6.02 16.51
C GLY A 84 0.24 -4.85 15.80
N THR A 85 1.56 -4.85 15.84
CA THR A 85 2.44 -3.80 15.32
C THR A 85 2.19 -3.51 13.85
N ARG A 86 2.01 -4.55 13.00
CA ARG A 86 1.72 -4.38 11.56
C ARG A 86 0.42 -3.61 11.30
N HIS A 87 -0.61 -3.84 12.09
CA HIS A 87 -1.87 -3.10 11.97
C HIS A 87 -1.69 -1.62 12.34
N ARG A 88 -0.96 -1.34 13.42
CA ARG A 88 -0.65 0.04 13.84
C ARG A 88 0.22 0.76 12.81
N ALA A 89 1.17 0.06 12.20
CA ALA A 89 1.99 0.60 11.10
C ALA A 89 1.15 0.88 9.85
N ALA A 90 0.22 -0.01 9.50
CA ALA A 90 -0.70 0.19 8.38
C ALA A 90 -1.57 1.45 8.56
N VAL A 91 -2.11 1.64 9.76
CA VAL A 91 -2.88 2.85 10.08
C VAL A 91 -1.96 4.08 10.07
N GLY A 92 -0.79 4.02 10.72
CA GLY A 92 0.14 5.14 10.83
C GLY A 92 0.60 5.70 9.49
N VAL A 93 1.02 4.84 8.54
CA VAL A 93 1.40 5.31 7.21
C VAL A 93 0.20 5.87 6.43
N SER A 94 -1.00 5.31 6.62
CA SER A 94 -2.23 5.81 5.98
C SER A 94 -2.77 7.11 6.59
N GLU A 95 -2.33 7.49 7.80
CA GLU A 95 -2.58 8.81 8.40
C GLU A 95 -1.65 9.87 7.81
N ALA A 96 -0.40 9.49 7.51
CA ALA A 96 0.63 10.39 7.01
C ALA A 96 0.62 10.59 5.48
N THR A 97 0.01 9.66 4.75
CA THR A 97 0.02 9.61 3.28
C THR A 97 -1.35 9.25 2.72
N ASP A 98 -1.51 9.33 1.40
CA ASP A 98 -2.69 8.83 0.68
C ASP A 98 -2.59 7.35 0.29
N SER A 99 -1.61 6.63 0.83
CA SER A 99 -1.36 5.23 0.50
C SER A 99 -2.52 4.32 0.91
N VAL A 100 -2.62 3.21 0.19
CA VAL A 100 -3.50 2.09 0.54
C VAL A 100 -2.65 0.98 1.11
N THR A 101 -2.90 0.59 2.35
CA THR A 101 -2.06 -0.39 3.03
C THR A 101 -2.83 -1.66 3.33
N LEU A 102 -2.30 -2.79 2.85
CA LEU A 102 -2.82 -4.13 3.11
C LEU A 102 -2.06 -4.74 4.29
N VAL A 103 -2.79 -5.30 5.24
CA VAL A 103 -2.19 -6.02 6.37
C VAL A 103 -2.85 -7.39 6.52
N VAL A 104 -2.01 -8.41 6.72
CA VAL A 104 -2.42 -9.79 7.03
C VAL A 104 -2.01 -10.10 8.46
N SER A 105 -2.99 -10.48 9.29
CA SER A 105 -2.75 -10.87 10.67
C SER A 105 -2.12 -12.26 10.75
N GLU A 106 -1.00 -12.39 11.43
CA GLU A 106 -0.39 -13.68 11.73
C GLU A 106 -1.14 -14.47 12.80
N GLU A 107 -1.92 -13.79 13.65
CA GLU A 107 -2.70 -14.44 14.70
C GLU A 107 -4.02 -15.00 14.19
N THR A 108 -4.73 -14.24 13.36
CA THR A 108 -6.08 -14.57 12.91
C THR A 108 -6.17 -14.96 11.44
N GLY A 109 -5.17 -14.64 10.62
CA GLY A 109 -5.18 -14.77 9.17
C GLY A 109 -6.09 -13.76 8.45
N ARG A 110 -6.69 -12.82 9.17
CA ARG A 110 -7.55 -11.79 8.57
C ARG A 110 -6.75 -10.83 7.71
N VAL A 111 -7.31 -10.52 6.55
CA VAL A 111 -6.83 -9.47 5.67
C VAL A 111 -7.58 -8.18 5.99
N SER A 112 -6.86 -7.08 6.13
CA SER A 112 -7.44 -5.76 6.35
C SER A 112 -6.78 -4.72 5.44
N VAL A 113 -7.50 -3.64 5.19
CA VAL A 113 -7.03 -2.48 4.42
C VAL A 113 -7.06 -1.25 5.31
N ALA A 114 -5.97 -0.49 5.34
CA ALA A 114 -5.90 0.81 5.97
C ALA A 114 -5.85 1.91 4.91
N VAL A 115 -6.72 2.92 5.06
CA VAL A 115 -6.79 4.11 4.20
C VAL A 115 -7.20 5.30 5.06
N SER A 116 -6.50 6.42 4.94
CA SER A 116 -6.80 7.67 5.66
C SER A 116 -7.04 7.45 7.16
N GLY A 117 -6.16 6.69 7.81
CA GLY A 117 -6.21 6.40 9.24
C GLY A 117 -7.31 5.42 9.68
N ARG A 118 -8.01 4.80 8.74
CA ARG A 118 -9.10 3.85 9.02
C ARG A 118 -8.73 2.45 8.59
N LEU A 119 -8.94 1.48 9.46
CA LEU A 119 -8.71 0.06 9.20
C LEU A 119 -10.05 -0.65 8.97
N LYS A 120 -10.16 -1.35 7.85
CA LYS A 120 -11.32 -2.17 7.49
C LYS A 120 -10.89 -3.60 7.19
N SER A 121 -11.53 -4.57 7.82
CA SER A 121 -11.37 -5.99 7.48
C SER A 121 -11.99 -6.28 6.12
N VAL A 122 -11.35 -7.14 5.33
CA VAL A 122 -11.78 -7.53 3.99
C VAL A 122 -12.15 -9.01 4.01
N LYS A 123 -13.34 -9.32 3.49
CA LYS A 123 -13.91 -10.66 3.55
C LYS A 123 -13.24 -11.62 2.57
N ASP A 124 -13.05 -11.19 1.32
CA ASP A 124 -12.57 -12.02 0.23
C ASP A 124 -11.83 -11.20 -0.84
N GLY A 125 -11.32 -11.91 -1.87
CA GLY A 125 -10.55 -11.30 -2.95
C GLY A 125 -11.36 -10.38 -3.86
N ASP A 126 -12.67 -10.58 -3.95
CA ASP A 126 -13.54 -9.75 -4.78
C ASP A 126 -13.80 -8.42 -4.10
N GLU A 127 -14.11 -8.42 -2.79
CA GLU A 127 -14.20 -7.17 -2.01
C GLU A 127 -12.87 -6.39 -2.06
N LEU A 128 -11.73 -7.07 -1.94
CA LEU A 128 -10.42 -6.41 -2.05
C LEU A 128 -10.22 -5.79 -3.43
N ARG A 129 -10.60 -6.50 -4.50
CA ARG A 129 -10.51 -5.99 -5.88
C ARG A 129 -11.37 -4.74 -6.06
N ASP A 130 -12.59 -4.76 -5.53
CA ASP A 130 -13.52 -3.63 -5.60
C ASP A 130 -12.95 -2.40 -4.89
N ILE A 131 -12.43 -2.56 -3.68
CA ILE A 131 -11.78 -1.50 -2.91
C ILE A 131 -10.61 -0.91 -3.73
N LEU A 132 -9.70 -1.74 -4.22
CA LEU A 132 -8.53 -1.29 -4.98
C LEU A 132 -8.93 -0.62 -6.31
N SER A 133 -9.94 -1.14 -7.02
CA SER A 133 -10.40 -0.58 -8.28
C SER A 133 -10.99 0.83 -8.15
N VAL A 134 -11.70 1.10 -7.05
CA VAL A 134 -12.24 2.44 -6.74
C VAL A 134 -11.12 3.44 -6.48
N LEU A 135 -10.08 3.01 -5.78
CA LEU A 135 -8.93 3.87 -5.45
C LEU A 135 -8.09 4.20 -6.70
N VAL A 136 -7.81 3.21 -7.54
CA VAL A 136 -7.08 3.41 -8.81
C VAL A 136 -7.86 4.30 -9.80
N LYS A 137 -9.18 4.19 -9.88
CA LYS A 137 -10.00 5.06 -10.73
C LYS A 137 -9.96 6.53 -10.31
N ARG A 138 -9.91 6.82 -8.99
CA ARG A 138 -9.79 8.19 -8.48
C ARG A 138 -8.48 8.86 -8.91
N GLU A 139 -7.39 8.12 -9.05
CA GLU A 139 -6.11 8.66 -9.50
C GLU A 139 -6.12 9.00 -11.00
N THR A 140 -6.66 8.13 -11.85
CA THR A 140 -6.73 8.39 -13.29
C THR A 140 -7.57 9.61 -13.62
N GLU A 141 -8.64 9.90 -12.88
CA GLU A 141 -9.43 11.10 -13.03
C GLU A 141 -8.69 12.37 -12.57
N ASN A 142 -7.93 12.29 -11.48
CA ASN A 142 -7.13 13.42 -10.98
C ASN A 142 -5.94 13.75 -11.90
N THR A 143 -5.23 12.76 -12.41
CA THR A 143 -4.14 12.96 -13.38
C THR A 143 -4.65 13.44 -14.73
N GLY A 144 -5.83 13.02 -15.16
CA GLY A 144 -6.49 13.50 -16.37
C GLY A 144 -6.82 14.99 -16.32
N ARG A 145 -7.37 15.48 -15.22
CA ARG A 145 -7.68 16.92 -15.02
C ARG A 145 -6.41 17.80 -15.02
N PHE A 146 -5.30 17.33 -14.45
CA PHE A 146 -4.03 18.08 -14.44
C PHE A 146 -3.38 18.14 -15.83
N ARG A 147 -3.49 17.10 -16.65
CA ARG A 147 -2.97 17.09 -18.05
C ARG A 147 -3.76 18.03 -18.96
N ILE A 148 -5.08 18.09 -18.82
CA ILE A 148 -5.95 18.98 -19.62
C ILE A 148 -5.64 20.44 -19.28
N TRP A 149 -5.36 20.78 -18.02
CA TRP A 149 -5.06 22.14 -17.61
C TRP A 149 -3.69 22.63 -18.11
N LYS A 150 -2.66 21.77 -18.12
CA LYS A 150 -1.34 22.09 -18.72
C LYS A 150 -1.40 22.26 -20.25
N GLY A 151 -2.27 21.53 -20.95
CA GLY A 151 -2.47 21.66 -22.39
C GLY A 151 -3.11 22.99 -22.80
N ARG A 152 -4.05 23.51 -22.00
CA ARG A 152 -4.75 24.78 -22.28
C ARG A 152 -3.84 26.01 -22.20
N ARG A 153 -2.91 26.06 -21.24
CA ARG A 153 -1.95 27.19 -21.13
C ARG A 153 -0.92 27.24 -22.26
N ARG A 154 -0.68 26.16 -22.98
CA ARG A 154 0.29 26.12 -24.07
C ARG A 154 -0.29 26.61 -25.40
N ASN A 155 -1.61 26.56 -25.57
CA ASN A 155 -2.27 27.06 -26.78
C ASN A 155 -2.55 28.57 -26.75
N GLU A 156 -2.68 29.20 -25.58
CA GLU A 156 -2.93 30.64 -25.47
C GLU A 156 -1.67 31.48 -25.78
N ARG A 157 -0.45 30.91 -25.73
CA ARG A 157 0.79 31.63 -26.07
C ARG A 157 1.17 31.61 -27.56
N LYS A 158 0.40 30.93 -28.42
CA LYS A 158 0.66 30.86 -29.85
C LYS A 158 -0.30 31.70 -30.71
N ALA A 159 -1.21 32.43 -30.07
CA ALA A 159 -2.19 33.27 -30.78
C ALA A 159 -1.80 34.76 -30.82
N ASP A 160 -0.69 35.15 -30.17
CA ASP A 160 -0.22 36.55 -30.09
C ASP A 160 1.16 36.80 -30.76
N GLU A 161 1.55 35.96 -31.77
CA GLU A 161 2.69 36.27 -32.68
C GLU A 161 2.27 36.39 -34.11
#